data_e97b3e3164e2cab3fe261623514ca34c
#
_entry.id   e97b3e3164e2cab3fe261623514ca34c
#
_cell.length_a   1.000
_cell.length_b   1.000
_cell.length_c   1.000
_cell.angle_alpha   90.00
_cell.angle_beta   90.00
_cell.angle_gamma   90.00
#
_symmetry.space_group_name_H-M   'P 1'
#
loop_
_entity.id
_entity.type
_entity.pdbx_description
1 polymer ?
#
loop_
_entity_poly.entity_id
_entity_poly.type
_entity_poly.pdbx_seq_one_letter_code
_entity_poly.pdbx_strand_id
1 'polypeptide(L)'
;MNKAETLARNKIIKVYYQLTILGFLVSLAVCIAFAVMDNIGYDLRLYVVLRVIIPTVINIVASSVAKYVNISENYSNDAKCTVCSFACATIGASISFWNGYYVALWCLPILAVMFCSIFHDMHLLFKITVFSIISVAISAFYEMVQYPDEYVYYLQSMLVVMIVLACGAMVSRNIIIYNKEMQNIVYEANEKQNVYRQRLETDQLTFLHTRPYAQERADVFLLNASEDHPVSLAVVDLDFFKSINDTYGHKNGDVVLWKFGDTVNKNLKDNMVVGRYGGEEFIFVFDGGDYHDHIKYMDELREKFGKIKYKFTDRSVTFSCGIVSATYPTSFADAFKYADAGVYASKDGGRNRVTAYLMPPIQKDSKIPKTGDIRPNSK
;
A
#
# COMPACT_ATOMS: atom_id res chain seq x y z
N MET A 1 1.58 2.78 -7.91
CA MET A 1 1.83 4.08 -8.58
C MET A 1 0.67 4.51 -9.48
N ASN A 2 0.15 3.68 -10.36
CA ASN A 2 -0.89 4.07 -11.33
C ASN A 2 -2.23 4.62 -10.78
N LYS A 3 -2.68 4.19 -9.60
CA LYS A 3 -4.00 4.61 -9.08
C LYS A 3 -4.04 6.07 -8.60
N ALA A 4 -2.96 6.54 -7.97
CA ALA A 4 -2.84 7.92 -7.50
C ALA A 4 -2.71 8.92 -8.66
N GLU A 5 -1.92 8.61 -9.68
CA GLU A 5 -1.77 9.44 -10.88
C GLU A 5 -3.07 9.51 -11.68
N THR A 6 -3.79 8.41 -11.81
CA THR A 6 -5.10 8.38 -12.48
C THR A 6 -6.10 9.26 -11.74
N LEU A 7 -6.12 9.20 -10.41
CA LEU A 7 -6.97 10.06 -9.58
C LEU A 7 -6.61 11.55 -9.75
N ALA A 8 -5.31 11.86 -9.78
CA ALA A 8 -4.81 13.21 -10.00
C ALA A 8 -5.24 13.74 -11.38
N ARG A 9 -5.03 12.99 -12.47
CA ARG A 9 -5.46 13.38 -13.82
C ARG A 9 -6.96 13.62 -13.91
N ASN A 10 -7.77 12.76 -13.30
CA ASN A 10 -9.24 12.95 -13.30
C ASN A 10 -9.65 14.25 -12.58
N LYS A 11 -8.99 14.60 -11.48
CA LYS A 11 -9.24 15.88 -10.79
C LYS A 11 -8.80 17.06 -11.65
N ILE A 12 -7.64 16.99 -12.28
CA ILE A 12 -7.08 18.04 -13.14
C ILE A 12 -8.01 18.30 -14.34
N ILE A 13 -8.50 17.26 -15.01
CA ILE A 13 -9.45 17.40 -16.12
C ILE A 13 -10.76 18.09 -15.69
N LYS A 14 -11.26 17.81 -14.48
CA LYS A 14 -12.41 18.56 -13.95
C LYS A 14 -12.11 20.06 -13.80
N VAL A 15 -10.91 20.39 -13.34
CA VAL A 15 -10.46 21.79 -13.22
C VAL A 15 -10.39 22.46 -14.60
N TYR A 16 -9.98 21.75 -15.66
CA TYR A 16 -9.98 22.32 -17.03
C TYR A 16 -11.37 22.78 -17.48
N TYR A 17 -12.40 21.96 -17.26
CA TYR A 17 -13.78 22.37 -17.57
C TYR A 17 -14.23 23.55 -16.71
N GLN A 18 -13.88 23.57 -15.43
CA GLN A 18 -14.20 24.70 -14.54
C GLN A 18 -13.52 25.99 -14.99
N LEU A 19 -12.22 25.92 -15.36
CA LEU A 19 -11.48 27.06 -15.89
C LEU A 19 -12.04 27.54 -17.24
N THR A 20 -12.47 26.63 -18.10
CA THR A 20 -13.10 26.96 -19.37
C THR A 20 -14.42 27.70 -19.15
N ILE A 21 -15.26 27.23 -18.23
CA ILE A 21 -16.54 27.90 -17.88
C ILE A 21 -16.27 29.29 -17.27
N LEU A 22 -15.32 29.36 -16.33
CA LEU A 22 -14.97 30.64 -15.71
C LEU A 22 -14.41 31.62 -16.73
N GLY A 23 -13.52 31.19 -17.62
CA GLY A 23 -12.97 32.01 -18.70
C GLY A 23 -14.03 32.51 -19.64
N PHE A 24 -15.01 31.68 -20.02
CA PHE A 24 -16.18 32.08 -20.82
C PHE A 24 -17.00 33.17 -20.11
N LEU A 25 -17.34 32.96 -18.83
CA LEU A 25 -18.12 33.93 -18.06
C LEU A 25 -17.43 35.28 -17.91
N VAL A 26 -16.12 35.28 -17.64
CA VAL A 26 -15.30 36.49 -17.53
C VAL A 26 -15.24 37.21 -18.88
N SER A 27 -14.95 36.50 -19.97
CA SER A 27 -14.89 37.09 -21.32
C SER A 27 -16.26 37.68 -21.76
N LEU A 28 -17.35 37.00 -21.40
CA LEU A 28 -18.70 37.45 -21.66
C LEU A 28 -19.02 38.73 -20.82
N ALA A 29 -18.67 38.75 -19.54
CA ALA A 29 -18.87 39.91 -18.68
C ALA A 29 -18.08 41.14 -19.18
N VAL A 30 -16.82 40.95 -19.60
CA VAL A 30 -16.01 42.00 -20.22
C VAL A 30 -16.67 42.52 -21.52
N CYS A 31 -17.17 41.61 -22.36
CA CYS A 31 -17.88 41.99 -23.59
C CYS A 31 -19.11 42.83 -23.31
N ILE A 32 -19.92 42.43 -22.32
CA ILE A 32 -21.12 43.19 -21.91
C ILE A 32 -20.72 44.58 -21.37
N ALA A 33 -19.68 44.66 -20.52
CA ALA A 33 -19.20 45.93 -19.98
C ALA A 33 -18.78 46.89 -21.10
N PHE A 34 -18.01 46.42 -22.09
CA PHE A 34 -17.61 47.24 -23.23
C PHE A 34 -18.80 47.65 -24.10
N ALA A 35 -19.76 46.75 -24.29
CA ALA A 35 -20.97 47.07 -25.05
C ALA A 35 -21.81 48.16 -24.39
N VAL A 36 -21.92 48.13 -23.04
CA VAL A 36 -22.69 49.17 -22.28
C VAL A 36 -21.95 50.50 -22.24
N MET A 37 -20.61 50.50 -22.25
CA MET A 37 -19.83 51.74 -22.22
C MET A 37 -19.66 52.42 -23.59
N ASP A 38 -20.26 51.88 -24.63
CA ASP A 38 -20.20 52.34 -26.04
C ASP A 38 -18.75 52.56 -26.55
N ASN A 39 -17.82 51.83 -25.98
CA ASN A 39 -16.36 51.97 -26.18
C ASN A 39 -15.81 50.93 -27.13
N ILE A 40 -16.67 50.25 -27.92
CA ILE A 40 -16.24 49.20 -28.87
C ILE A 40 -15.95 49.91 -30.20
N GLY A 41 -14.69 50.23 -30.44
CA GLY A 41 -14.18 50.68 -31.75
C GLY A 41 -14.21 49.61 -32.84
N TYR A 42 -14.78 48.42 -32.56
CA TYR A 42 -14.86 47.27 -33.45
C TYR A 42 -16.31 46.76 -33.57
N ASP A 43 -16.58 46.00 -34.65
CA ASP A 43 -17.85 45.28 -34.78
C ASP A 43 -18.02 44.31 -33.58
N LEU A 44 -19.07 44.54 -32.77
CA LEU A 44 -19.39 43.74 -31.60
C LEU A 44 -19.43 42.23 -31.92
N ARG A 45 -19.93 41.87 -33.11
CA ARG A 45 -20.00 40.46 -33.55
C ARG A 45 -18.62 39.83 -33.70
N LEU A 46 -17.69 40.56 -34.32
CA LEU A 46 -16.33 40.11 -34.50
C LEU A 46 -15.61 39.99 -33.16
N TYR A 47 -15.84 40.93 -32.24
CA TYR A 47 -15.29 40.88 -30.89
C TYR A 47 -15.76 39.62 -30.13
N VAL A 48 -17.06 39.32 -30.12
CA VAL A 48 -17.64 38.14 -29.47
C VAL A 48 -17.05 36.87 -30.07
N VAL A 49 -16.96 36.79 -31.41
CA VAL A 49 -16.39 35.57 -32.05
C VAL A 49 -14.94 35.38 -31.66
N LEU A 50 -14.09 36.40 -31.75
CA LEU A 50 -12.66 36.28 -31.54
C LEU A 50 -12.29 36.14 -30.05
N ARG A 51 -12.95 36.86 -29.14
CA ARG A 51 -12.56 36.96 -27.73
C ARG A 51 -13.35 36.02 -26.80
N VAL A 52 -14.52 35.52 -27.22
CA VAL A 52 -15.36 34.65 -26.40
C VAL A 52 -15.49 33.27 -27.01
N ILE A 53 -15.95 33.17 -28.28
CA ILE A 53 -16.33 31.88 -28.87
C ILE A 53 -15.06 31.06 -29.19
N ILE A 54 -14.12 31.60 -29.94
CA ILE A 54 -12.93 30.83 -30.38
C ILE A 54 -12.11 30.28 -29.21
N PRO A 55 -11.71 31.06 -28.18
CA PRO A 55 -10.99 30.54 -27.06
C PRO A 55 -11.77 29.47 -26.30
N THR A 56 -13.07 29.67 -26.14
CA THR A 56 -13.94 28.68 -25.47
C THR A 56 -13.99 27.36 -26.23
N VAL A 57 -14.12 27.38 -27.55
CA VAL A 57 -14.10 26.17 -28.38
C VAL A 57 -12.74 25.45 -28.29
N ILE A 58 -11.64 26.19 -28.39
CA ILE A 58 -10.27 25.63 -28.24
C ILE A 58 -10.14 24.93 -26.88
N ASN A 59 -10.59 25.58 -25.81
CA ASN A 59 -10.47 25.05 -24.44
C ASN A 59 -11.35 23.81 -24.22
N ILE A 60 -12.56 23.78 -24.79
CA ILE A 60 -13.44 22.59 -24.76
C ILE A 60 -12.80 21.43 -25.51
N VAL A 61 -12.26 21.68 -26.71
CA VAL A 61 -11.57 20.65 -27.50
C VAL A 61 -10.37 20.10 -26.74
N ALA A 62 -9.48 20.96 -26.20
CA ALA A 62 -8.32 20.53 -25.45
C ALA A 62 -8.70 19.68 -24.22
N SER A 63 -9.71 20.12 -23.46
CA SER A 63 -10.23 19.39 -22.30
C SER A 63 -10.85 18.03 -22.69
N SER A 64 -11.57 17.99 -23.81
CA SER A 64 -12.22 16.77 -24.30
C SER A 64 -11.22 15.76 -24.83
N VAL A 65 -10.17 16.21 -25.52
CA VAL A 65 -9.04 15.34 -25.96
C VAL A 65 -8.32 14.77 -24.73
N ALA A 66 -8.02 15.59 -23.73
CA ALA A 66 -7.39 15.11 -22.51
C ALA A 66 -8.25 14.06 -21.78
N LYS A 67 -9.58 14.28 -21.72
CA LYS A 67 -10.53 13.32 -21.13
C LYS A 67 -10.58 12.02 -21.93
N TYR A 68 -10.67 12.09 -23.24
CA TYR A 68 -10.72 10.91 -24.12
C TYR A 68 -9.47 10.05 -23.97
N VAL A 69 -8.28 10.66 -24.07
CA VAL A 69 -7.01 9.96 -23.93
C VAL A 69 -6.84 9.36 -22.54
N ASN A 70 -7.28 10.07 -21.49
CA ASN A 70 -7.17 9.58 -20.11
C ASN A 70 -8.05 8.35 -19.84
N ILE A 71 -9.23 8.25 -20.46
CA ILE A 71 -10.16 7.12 -20.31
C ILE A 71 -9.75 5.93 -21.17
N SER A 72 -9.20 6.19 -22.37
CA SER A 72 -8.82 5.14 -23.33
C SER A 72 -7.70 4.25 -22.79
N GLU A 73 -7.84 2.94 -22.96
CA GLU A 73 -6.81 1.94 -22.60
C GLU A 73 -5.67 1.85 -23.62
N ASN A 74 -5.84 2.42 -24.80
CA ASN A 74 -4.88 2.33 -25.90
C ASN A 74 -3.63 3.21 -25.69
N TYR A 75 -3.62 4.10 -24.71
CA TYR A 75 -2.51 5.02 -24.48
C TYR A 75 -1.71 4.65 -23.24
N SER A 76 -0.39 4.78 -23.35
CA SER A 76 0.53 4.61 -22.23
C SER A 76 0.28 5.67 -21.15
N ASN A 77 0.72 5.39 -19.92
CA ASN A 77 0.58 6.34 -18.81
C ASN A 77 1.30 7.66 -19.10
N ASP A 78 2.49 7.59 -19.70
CA ASP A 78 3.27 8.77 -20.08
C ASP A 78 2.58 9.61 -21.14
N ALA A 79 1.95 8.98 -22.13
CA ALA A 79 1.15 9.67 -23.15
C ALA A 79 -0.05 10.40 -22.50
N LYS A 80 -0.73 9.77 -21.54
CA LYS A 80 -1.83 10.38 -20.79
C LYS A 80 -1.38 11.60 -20.00
N CYS A 81 -0.25 11.51 -19.30
CA CYS A 81 0.33 12.65 -18.56
C CYS A 81 0.72 13.79 -19.51
N THR A 82 1.36 13.44 -20.63
CA THR A 82 1.78 14.41 -21.67
C THR A 82 0.57 15.15 -22.23
N VAL A 83 -0.46 14.44 -22.65
CA VAL A 83 -1.67 15.07 -23.24
C VAL A 83 -2.42 15.94 -22.22
N CYS A 84 -2.53 15.51 -20.96
CA CYS A 84 -3.10 16.34 -19.90
C CYS A 84 -2.31 17.65 -19.71
N SER A 85 -0.99 17.58 -19.65
CA SER A 85 -0.14 18.77 -19.47
C SER A 85 -0.22 19.73 -20.65
N PHE A 86 -0.19 19.22 -21.88
CA PHE A 86 -0.37 20.04 -23.08
C PHE A 86 -1.76 20.66 -23.18
N ALA A 87 -2.81 19.95 -22.75
CA ALA A 87 -4.17 20.52 -22.70
C ALA A 87 -4.23 21.74 -21.74
N CYS A 88 -3.60 21.64 -20.56
CA CYS A 88 -3.49 22.75 -19.63
C CYS A 88 -2.74 23.95 -20.25
N ALA A 89 -1.60 23.69 -20.88
CA ALA A 89 -0.80 24.71 -21.54
C ALA A 89 -1.56 25.38 -22.70
N THR A 90 -2.30 24.61 -23.49
CA THR A 90 -3.13 25.11 -24.59
C THR A 90 -4.27 26.01 -24.08
N ILE A 91 -4.91 25.64 -22.97
CA ILE A 91 -5.95 26.45 -22.33
C ILE A 91 -5.37 27.79 -21.87
N GLY A 92 -4.23 27.76 -21.15
CA GLY A 92 -3.53 28.96 -20.71
C GLY A 92 -3.09 29.85 -21.87
N ALA A 93 -2.49 29.25 -22.91
CA ALA A 93 -2.05 29.96 -24.12
C ALA A 93 -3.22 30.58 -24.90
N SER A 94 -4.33 29.86 -25.03
CA SER A 94 -5.54 30.35 -25.71
C SER A 94 -6.11 31.57 -25.01
N ILE A 95 -6.26 31.52 -23.69
CA ILE A 95 -6.77 32.67 -22.92
C ILE A 95 -5.80 33.84 -23.01
N SER A 96 -4.50 33.61 -22.91
CA SER A 96 -3.45 34.64 -23.02
C SER A 96 -3.47 35.33 -24.38
N PHE A 97 -3.54 34.57 -25.46
CA PHE A 97 -3.49 35.09 -26.83
C PHE A 97 -4.71 35.93 -27.17
N TRP A 98 -5.92 35.39 -26.96
CA TRP A 98 -7.16 36.07 -27.36
C TRP A 98 -7.52 37.24 -26.43
N ASN A 99 -6.91 37.35 -25.26
CA ASN A 99 -7.09 38.47 -24.33
C ASN A 99 -5.75 39.19 -24.08
N GLY A 100 -4.87 39.25 -25.06
CA GLY A 100 -3.50 39.74 -24.97
C GLY A 100 -3.37 41.19 -24.49
N TYR A 101 -4.39 42.03 -24.72
CA TYR A 101 -4.47 43.37 -24.17
C TYR A 101 -4.32 43.40 -22.62
N TYR A 102 -4.82 42.34 -21.94
CA TYR A 102 -4.62 42.16 -20.49
C TYR A 102 -3.35 41.35 -20.21
N VAL A 103 -2.21 42.02 -20.13
CA VAL A 103 -0.90 41.42 -19.96
C VAL A 103 -0.82 40.47 -18.76
N ALA A 104 -1.59 40.74 -17.70
CA ALA A 104 -1.67 39.85 -16.54
C ALA A 104 -2.08 38.40 -16.91
N LEU A 105 -2.87 38.21 -17.98
CA LEU A 105 -3.27 36.90 -18.44
C LEU A 105 -2.16 36.11 -19.14
N TRP A 106 -1.07 36.76 -19.54
CA TRP A 106 0.11 36.10 -20.12
C TRP A 106 0.83 35.21 -19.12
N CYS A 107 0.54 35.37 -17.81
CA CYS A 107 1.06 34.46 -16.78
C CYS A 107 0.31 33.10 -16.68
N LEU A 108 -0.86 32.95 -17.31
CA LEU A 108 -1.66 31.72 -17.17
C LEU A 108 -0.93 30.42 -17.59
N PRO A 109 -0.08 30.39 -18.62
CA PRO A 109 0.69 29.19 -18.95
C PRO A 109 1.57 28.65 -17.82
N ILE A 110 1.91 29.46 -16.79
CA ILE A 110 2.66 29.03 -15.61
C ILE A 110 1.92 27.90 -14.86
N LEU A 111 0.58 27.89 -14.88
CA LEU A 111 -0.21 26.84 -14.26
C LEU A 111 0.11 25.46 -14.86
N ALA A 112 0.29 25.39 -16.18
CA ALA A 112 0.68 24.15 -16.85
C ALA A 112 2.10 23.70 -16.46
N VAL A 113 3.03 24.66 -16.33
CA VAL A 113 4.40 24.40 -15.86
C VAL A 113 4.37 23.85 -14.43
N MET A 114 3.55 24.43 -13.55
CA MET A 114 3.41 23.96 -12.16
C MET A 114 2.73 22.60 -12.07
N PHE A 115 1.71 22.33 -12.91
CA PHE A 115 1.04 21.02 -12.93
C PHE A 115 1.97 19.88 -13.36
N CYS A 116 3.00 20.14 -14.18
CA CYS A 116 3.98 19.12 -14.57
C CYS A 116 4.71 18.51 -13.37
N SER A 117 4.84 19.25 -12.26
CA SER A 117 5.49 18.73 -11.05
C SER A 117 4.74 17.53 -10.42
N ILE A 118 3.42 17.39 -10.69
CA ILE A 118 2.59 16.28 -10.21
C ILE A 118 2.99 14.96 -10.88
N PHE A 119 3.45 15.02 -12.13
CA PHE A 119 3.79 13.83 -12.92
C PHE A 119 5.25 13.37 -12.77
N HIS A 120 6.05 14.11 -12.02
CA HIS A 120 7.45 13.79 -11.69
C HIS A 120 8.38 13.59 -12.91
N ASP A 121 8.00 14.12 -14.08
CA ASP A 121 8.76 14.01 -15.34
C ASP A 121 9.45 15.32 -15.71
N MET A 122 10.79 15.30 -15.69
CA MET A 122 11.64 16.46 -16.05
C MET A 122 11.58 16.78 -17.54
N HIS A 123 11.45 15.77 -18.40
CA HIS A 123 11.37 16.00 -19.85
C HIS A 123 10.03 16.64 -20.23
N LEU A 124 8.96 16.22 -19.54
CA LEU A 124 7.64 16.84 -19.71
C LEU A 124 7.66 18.29 -19.24
N LEU A 125 8.25 18.59 -18.08
CA LEU A 125 8.42 19.94 -17.57
C LEU A 125 9.15 20.85 -18.58
N PHE A 126 10.24 20.36 -19.18
CA PHE A 126 10.99 21.11 -20.20
C PHE A 126 10.12 21.41 -21.42
N LYS A 127 9.43 20.41 -22.00
CA LYS A 127 8.56 20.57 -23.17
C LYS A 127 7.45 21.59 -22.93
N ILE A 128 6.79 21.53 -21.77
CA ILE A 128 5.69 22.45 -21.42
C ILE A 128 6.21 23.86 -21.17
N THR A 129 7.38 23.99 -20.53
CA THR A 129 8.01 25.31 -20.33
C THR A 129 8.36 25.97 -21.67
N VAL A 130 8.97 25.24 -22.59
CA VAL A 130 9.27 25.75 -23.95
C VAL A 130 8.00 26.13 -24.69
N PHE A 131 6.96 25.30 -24.66
CA PHE A 131 5.67 25.61 -25.26
C PHE A 131 5.06 26.89 -24.68
N SER A 132 5.09 27.05 -23.35
CA SER A 132 4.58 28.23 -22.65
C SER A 132 5.34 29.50 -23.04
N ILE A 133 6.68 29.44 -23.14
CA ILE A 133 7.52 30.55 -23.58
C ILE A 133 7.16 30.99 -25.01
N ILE A 134 7.05 30.02 -25.93
CA ILE A 134 6.68 30.29 -27.32
C ILE A 134 5.30 30.92 -27.41
N SER A 135 4.32 30.41 -26.65
CA SER A 135 2.96 30.96 -26.67
C SER A 135 2.88 32.41 -26.21
N VAL A 136 3.64 32.75 -25.14
CA VAL A 136 3.73 34.13 -24.64
C VAL A 136 4.42 35.04 -25.65
N ALA A 137 5.50 34.58 -26.28
CA ALA A 137 6.19 35.34 -27.30
C ALA A 137 5.30 35.66 -28.51
N ILE A 138 4.50 34.68 -28.95
CA ILE A 138 3.53 34.88 -30.04
C ILE A 138 2.47 35.90 -29.64
N SER A 139 1.93 35.80 -28.40
CA SER A 139 0.93 36.74 -27.90
C SER A 139 1.48 38.16 -27.84
N ALA A 140 2.69 38.33 -27.31
CA ALA A 140 3.33 39.63 -27.22
C ALA A 140 3.62 40.22 -28.60
N PHE A 141 4.14 39.41 -29.54
CA PHE A 141 4.41 39.86 -30.89
C PHE A 141 3.13 40.32 -31.60
N TYR A 142 2.04 39.59 -31.43
CA TYR A 142 0.75 39.97 -31.99
C TYR A 142 0.28 41.34 -31.48
N GLU A 143 0.33 41.58 -30.17
CA GLU A 143 -0.09 42.86 -29.58
C GLU A 143 0.84 44.02 -29.99
N MET A 144 2.17 43.79 -30.11
CA MET A 144 3.11 44.82 -30.62
C MET A 144 2.79 45.23 -32.05
N VAL A 145 2.32 44.32 -32.90
CA VAL A 145 1.91 44.65 -34.29
C VAL A 145 0.57 45.37 -34.32
N GLN A 146 -0.34 45.05 -33.44
CA GLN A 146 -1.66 45.67 -33.34
C GLN A 146 -1.58 47.12 -32.75
N TYR A 147 -0.66 47.33 -31.80
CA TYR A 147 -0.49 48.59 -31.08
C TYR A 147 1.00 49.08 -31.15
N PRO A 148 1.42 49.58 -32.32
CA PRO A 148 2.84 49.95 -32.51
C PRO A 148 3.31 51.09 -31.59
N ASP A 149 2.42 51.94 -31.13
CA ASP A 149 2.78 53.05 -30.20
C ASP A 149 3.05 52.56 -28.78
N GLU A 150 2.57 51.36 -28.43
CA GLU A 150 2.72 50.72 -27.10
C GLU A 150 3.78 49.56 -27.10
N TYR A 151 4.59 49.42 -28.16
CA TYR A 151 5.49 48.25 -28.31
C TYR A 151 6.44 48.09 -27.13
N VAL A 152 6.91 49.17 -26.53
CA VAL A 152 7.84 49.15 -25.38
C VAL A 152 7.15 48.54 -24.14
N TYR A 153 5.88 48.89 -23.91
CA TYR A 153 5.09 48.32 -22.82
C TYR A 153 4.92 46.81 -22.97
N TYR A 154 4.55 46.34 -24.17
CA TYR A 154 4.38 44.90 -24.42
C TYR A 154 5.71 44.15 -24.36
N LEU A 155 6.82 44.73 -24.83
CA LEU A 155 8.14 44.15 -24.73
C LEU A 155 8.59 44.00 -23.28
N GLN A 156 8.46 45.03 -22.47
CA GLN A 156 8.77 44.98 -21.04
C GLN A 156 7.93 43.96 -20.30
N SER A 157 6.62 43.91 -20.58
CA SER A 157 5.69 42.96 -20.00
C SER A 157 6.02 41.51 -20.37
N MET A 158 6.41 41.25 -21.63
CA MET A 158 6.89 39.95 -22.08
C MET A 158 8.12 39.51 -21.30
N LEU A 159 9.09 40.39 -21.09
CA LEU A 159 10.30 40.08 -20.31
C LEU A 159 9.95 39.69 -18.85
N VAL A 160 9.05 40.44 -18.22
CA VAL A 160 8.60 40.13 -16.86
C VAL A 160 7.91 38.75 -16.80
N VAL A 161 7.03 38.43 -17.75
CA VAL A 161 6.34 37.14 -17.80
C VAL A 161 7.33 36.01 -18.06
N MET A 162 8.34 36.20 -18.90
CA MET A 162 9.41 35.22 -19.10
C MET A 162 10.17 34.89 -17.81
N ILE A 163 10.47 35.93 -16.99
CA ILE A 163 11.09 35.72 -15.67
C ILE A 163 10.13 34.90 -14.77
N VAL A 164 8.84 35.22 -14.75
CA VAL A 164 7.86 34.53 -13.95
C VAL A 164 7.76 33.06 -14.38
N LEU A 165 7.75 32.76 -15.68
CA LEU A 165 7.76 31.40 -16.21
C LEU A 165 9.02 30.62 -15.84
N ALA A 166 10.19 31.29 -15.93
CA ALA A 166 11.46 30.68 -15.51
C ALA A 166 11.48 30.36 -14.00
N CYS A 167 10.99 31.27 -13.16
CA CYS A 167 10.83 31.01 -11.72
C CYS A 167 9.88 29.85 -11.46
N GLY A 168 8.74 29.79 -12.15
CA GLY A 168 7.78 28.69 -12.06
C GLY A 168 8.40 27.34 -12.46
N ALA A 169 9.20 27.31 -13.52
CA ALA A 169 9.92 26.11 -13.94
C ALA A 169 10.98 25.67 -12.92
N MET A 170 11.72 26.60 -12.31
CA MET A 170 12.67 26.30 -11.24
C MET A 170 11.98 25.72 -10.01
N VAL A 171 10.86 26.29 -9.58
CA VAL A 171 10.08 25.78 -8.46
C VAL A 171 9.58 24.38 -8.77
N SER A 172 8.99 24.18 -9.95
CA SER A 172 8.47 22.87 -10.38
C SER A 172 9.58 21.81 -10.45
N ARG A 173 10.77 22.19 -10.96
CA ARG A 173 11.95 21.31 -10.96
C ARG A 173 12.34 20.88 -9.55
N ASN A 174 12.41 21.82 -8.61
CA ASN A 174 12.77 21.51 -7.22
C ASN A 174 11.71 20.62 -6.55
N ILE A 175 10.43 20.81 -6.83
CA ILE A 175 9.36 19.96 -6.35
C ILE A 175 9.53 18.52 -6.89
N ILE A 176 9.86 18.36 -8.18
CA ILE A 176 10.09 17.03 -8.77
C ILE A 176 11.28 16.33 -8.10
N ILE A 177 12.40 17.04 -7.90
CA ILE A 177 13.58 16.50 -7.22
C ILE A 177 13.23 16.08 -5.79
N TYR A 178 12.63 16.99 -5.03
CA TYR A 178 12.22 16.73 -3.65
C TYR A 178 11.28 15.51 -3.50
N ASN A 179 10.26 15.42 -4.36
CA ASN A 179 9.33 14.31 -4.34
C ASN A 179 10.02 12.97 -4.65
N LYS A 180 11.00 12.97 -5.57
CA LYS A 180 11.79 11.78 -5.90
C LYS A 180 12.67 11.34 -4.73
N GLU A 181 13.32 12.28 -4.05
CA GLU A 181 14.11 11.99 -2.85
C GLU A 181 13.23 11.46 -1.72
N MET A 182 12.04 12.06 -1.50
CA MET A 182 11.08 11.58 -0.51
C MET A 182 10.59 10.17 -0.80
N GLN A 183 10.31 9.83 -2.06
CA GLN A 183 9.93 8.47 -2.45
C GLN A 183 11.04 7.46 -2.13
N ASN A 184 12.30 7.81 -2.37
CA ASN A 184 13.44 6.95 -2.04
C ASN A 184 13.57 6.75 -0.51
N ILE A 185 13.44 7.81 0.29
CA ILE A 185 13.46 7.72 1.76
C ILE A 185 12.35 6.81 2.29
N VAL A 186 11.12 6.97 1.77
CA VAL A 186 9.98 6.13 2.15
C VAL A 186 10.20 4.68 1.74
N TYR A 187 10.76 4.44 0.55
CA TYR A 187 11.11 3.10 0.09
C TYR A 187 12.14 2.43 1.02
N GLU A 188 13.24 3.13 1.34
CA GLU A 188 14.27 2.61 2.27
C GLU A 188 13.71 2.37 3.69
N ALA A 189 12.83 3.25 4.18
CA ALA A 189 12.19 3.06 5.48
C ALA A 189 11.31 1.81 5.51
N ASN A 190 10.53 1.56 4.44
CA ASN A 190 9.70 0.36 4.30
C ASN A 190 10.55 -0.91 4.19
N GLU A 191 11.64 -0.89 3.44
CA GLU A 191 12.58 -2.02 3.35
C GLU A 191 13.17 -2.37 4.72
N LYS A 192 13.65 -1.36 5.46
CA LYS A 192 14.13 -1.55 6.84
C LYS A 192 13.05 -2.12 7.74
N GLN A 193 11.83 -1.59 7.66
CA GLN A 193 10.69 -2.09 8.44
C GLN A 193 10.38 -3.55 8.12
N ASN A 194 10.40 -3.95 6.85
CA ASN A 194 10.17 -5.34 6.43
C ASN A 194 11.26 -6.27 6.98
N VAL A 195 12.55 -5.85 6.92
CA VAL A 195 13.66 -6.62 7.49
C VAL A 195 13.50 -6.77 9.01
N TYR A 196 13.13 -5.70 9.73
CA TYR A 196 12.86 -5.78 11.17
C TYR A 196 11.68 -6.70 11.47
N ARG A 197 10.59 -6.60 10.69
CA ARG A 197 9.43 -7.47 10.83
C ARG A 197 9.81 -8.94 10.65
N GLN A 198 10.53 -9.30 9.59
CA GLN A 198 11.00 -10.66 9.37
C GLN A 198 11.87 -11.17 10.52
N ARG A 199 12.76 -10.34 11.10
CA ARG A 199 13.55 -10.70 12.27
C ARG A 199 12.72 -10.92 13.53
N LEU A 200 11.58 -10.23 13.65
CA LEU A 200 10.64 -10.40 14.77
C LEU A 200 9.70 -11.59 14.57
N GLU A 201 9.53 -12.08 13.34
CA GLU A 201 8.65 -13.19 12.99
C GLU A 201 9.32 -14.55 13.18
N THR A 202 10.66 -14.63 13.25
CA THR A 202 11.41 -15.89 13.33
C THR A 202 12.27 -15.94 14.58
N ASP A 203 12.15 -17.02 15.36
CA ASP A 203 13.01 -17.31 16.50
C ASP A 203 14.41 -17.71 16.01
N GLN A 204 15.45 -17.02 16.46
CA GLN A 204 16.81 -17.16 15.96
C GLN A 204 17.48 -18.49 16.33
N LEU A 205 16.97 -19.19 17.34
CA LEU A 205 17.52 -20.47 17.77
C LEU A 205 16.89 -21.64 17.03
N THR A 206 15.56 -21.63 16.91
CA THR A 206 14.80 -22.76 16.34
C THR A 206 14.46 -22.58 14.86
N PHE A 207 14.57 -21.36 14.33
CA PHE A 207 14.13 -20.95 13.00
C PHE A 207 12.64 -21.19 12.71
N LEU A 208 11.85 -21.40 13.76
CA LEU A 208 10.40 -21.41 13.74
C LEU A 208 9.88 -19.98 13.95
N HIS A 209 8.57 -19.78 13.79
CA HIS A 209 8.01 -18.48 14.06
C HIS A 209 8.10 -18.10 15.54
N THR A 210 8.14 -16.81 15.82
CA THR A 210 8.03 -16.29 17.20
C THR A 210 6.59 -16.40 17.71
N ARG A 211 6.42 -16.36 19.04
CA ARG A 211 5.11 -16.38 19.69
C ARG A 211 4.13 -15.35 19.13
N PRO A 212 4.47 -14.04 18.97
CA PRO A 212 3.52 -13.07 18.45
C PRO A 212 3.02 -13.42 17.07
N TYR A 213 3.89 -13.81 16.16
CA TYR A 213 3.51 -14.19 14.80
C TYR A 213 2.61 -15.42 14.77
N ALA A 214 3.02 -16.49 15.46
CA ALA A 214 2.28 -17.74 15.46
C ALA A 214 0.90 -17.58 16.12
N GLN A 215 0.79 -16.75 17.16
CA GLN A 215 -0.47 -16.44 17.82
C GLN A 215 -1.39 -15.62 16.92
N GLU A 216 -0.89 -14.56 16.24
CA GLU A 216 -1.67 -13.78 15.29
C GLU A 216 -2.23 -14.64 14.16
N ARG A 217 -1.39 -15.54 13.61
CA ARG A 217 -1.83 -16.47 12.55
C ARG A 217 -2.86 -17.48 13.05
N ALA A 218 -2.65 -18.00 14.27
CA ALA A 218 -3.61 -18.88 14.91
C ALA A 218 -4.98 -18.24 15.11
N ASP A 219 -5.01 -16.97 15.58
CA ASP A 219 -6.25 -16.22 15.73
C ASP A 219 -6.99 -16.08 14.39
N VAL A 220 -6.27 -15.73 13.31
CA VAL A 220 -6.86 -15.60 11.97
C VAL A 220 -7.46 -16.92 11.50
N PHE A 221 -6.76 -18.04 11.65
CA PHE A 221 -7.25 -19.34 11.20
C PHE A 221 -8.44 -19.81 12.05
N LEU A 222 -8.33 -19.75 13.38
CA LEU A 222 -9.37 -20.19 14.31
C LEU A 222 -10.66 -19.38 14.20
N LEU A 223 -10.59 -18.07 13.91
CA LEU A 223 -11.76 -17.22 13.67
C LEU A 223 -12.50 -17.57 12.37
N ASN A 224 -11.82 -18.21 11.42
CA ASN A 224 -12.38 -18.67 10.15
C ASN A 224 -12.73 -20.17 10.15
N ALA A 225 -12.59 -20.87 11.30
CA ALA A 225 -12.90 -22.28 11.40
C ALA A 225 -14.40 -22.57 11.15
N SER A 226 -14.68 -23.67 10.45
CA SER A 226 -16.02 -24.16 10.15
C SER A 226 -16.05 -25.70 10.10
N GLU A 227 -17.22 -26.29 9.98
CA GLU A 227 -17.35 -27.76 9.81
C GLU A 227 -16.66 -28.24 8.53
N ASP A 228 -16.74 -27.46 7.44
CA ASP A 228 -16.10 -27.77 6.15
C ASP A 228 -14.60 -27.42 6.13
N HIS A 229 -14.15 -26.57 7.03
CA HIS A 229 -12.75 -26.12 7.15
C HIS A 229 -12.32 -26.09 8.62
N PRO A 230 -12.12 -27.29 9.24
CA PRO A 230 -11.73 -27.37 10.64
C PRO A 230 -10.28 -26.90 10.82
N VAL A 231 -10.02 -26.22 11.92
CA VAL A 231 -8.67 -25.73 12.28
C VAL A 231 -8.20 -26.45 13.52
N SER A 232 -7.00 -27.00 13.49
CA SER A 232 -6.43 -27.66 14.67
C SER A 232 -5.29 -26.84 15.28
N LEU A 233 -5.30 -26.78 16.61
CA LEU A 233 -4.23 -26.18 17.41
C LEU A 233 -3.57 -27.27 18.28
N ALA A 234 -2.25 -27.43 18.17
CA ALA A 234 -1.49 -28.27 19.07
C ALA A 234 -0.52 -27.44 19.89
N VAL A 235 -0.42 -27.76 21.17
CA VAL A 235 0.59 -27.23 22.10
C VAL A 235 1.57 -28.36 22.42
N VAL A 236 2.85 -28.06 22.34
CA VAL A 236 3.95 -29.00 22.59
C VAL A 236 4.83 -28.45 23.70
N ASP A 237 5.26 -29.30 24.60
CA ASP A 237 6.21 -29.00 25.68
C ASP A 237 7.27 -30.10 25.74
N LEU A 238 8.56 -29.71 25.75
CA LEU A 238 9.69 -30.64 25.80
C LEU A 238 9.82 -31.28 27.18
N ASP A 239 9.74 -32.60 27.21
CA ASP A 239 9.75 -33.35 28.46
C ASP A 239 11.08 -33.21 29.20
N PHE A 240 11.02 -32.84 30.50
CA PHE A 240 12.17 -32.70 31.38
C PHE A 240 13.22 -31.67 30.92
N PHE A 241 12.86 -30.69 30.11
CA PHE A 241 13.81 -29.73 29.54
C PHE A 241 14.58 -28.95 30.61
N LYS A 242 13.90 -28.53 31.68
CA LYS A 242 14.58 -27.92 32.82
C LYS A 242 15.66 -28.83 33.40
N SER A 243 15.40 -30.14 33.58
CA SER A 243 16.41 -31.09 34.05
C SER A 243 17.60 -31.24 33.09
N ILE A 244 17.37 -31.12 31.79
CA ILE A 244 18.42 -31.09 30.78
C ILE A 244 19.32 -29.87 30.99
N ASN A 245 18.75 -28.70 31.15
CA ASN A 245 19.49 -27.46 31.42
C ASN A 245 20.27 -27.54 32.75
N ASP A 246 19.65 -28.02 33.80
CA ASP A 246 20.24 -28.10 35.13
C ASP A 246 21.40 -29.12 35.15
N THR A 247 21.29 -30.22 34.40
CA THR A 247 22.29 -31.31 34.39
C THR A 247 23.41 -31.07 33.39
N TYR A 248 23.08 -30.57 32.18
CA TYR A 248 24.02 -30.50 31.03
C TYR A 248 24.33 -29.07 30.61
N GLY A 249 23.72 -28.07 31.27
CA GLY A 249 23.91 -26.65 30.99
C GLY A 249 23.07 -26.13 29.81
N HIS A 250 22.79 -24.84 29.82
CA HIS A 250 21.92 -24.15 28.82
C HIS A 250 22.37 -24.34 27.37
N LYS A 251 23.71 -24.44 27.12
CA LYS A 251 24.21 -24.68 25.75
C LYS A 251 23.73 -26.03 25.18
N ASN A 252 23.60 -27.07 26.01
CA ASN A 252 23.07 -28.36 25.57
C ASN A 252 21.52 -28.29 25.44
N GLY A 253 20.85 -27.51 26.29
CA GLY A 253 19.42 -27.16 26.09
C GLY A 253 19.16 -26.46 24.76
N ASP A 254 20.01 -25.51 24.39
CA ASP A 254 19.92 -24.82 23.09
C ASP A 254 20.09 -25.79 21.91
N VAL A 255 20.99 -26.80 22.03
CA VAL A 255 21.12 -27.88 21.04
C VAL A 255 19.83 -28.68 20.91
N VAL A 256 19.13 -28.96 22.02
CA VAL A 256 17.82 -29.65 22.00
C VAL A 256 16.79 -28.82 21.28
N LEU A 257 16.66 -27.55 21.64
CA LEU A 257 15.72 -26.61 20.99
C LEU A 257 15.99 -26.47 19.49
N TRP A 258 17.25 -26.31 19.11
CA TRP A 258 17.66 -26.25 17.71
C TRP A 258 17.29 -27.53 16.96
N LYS A 259 17.56 -28.71 17.54
CA LYS A 259 17.21 -30.01 16.96
C LYS A 259 15.70 -30.18 16.80
N PHE A 260 14.92 -29.69 17.77
CA PHE A 260 13.47 -29.69 17.66
C PHE A 260 13.00 -28.82 16.47
N GLY A 261 13.50 -27.58 16.40
CA GLY A 261 13.19 -26.68 15.28
C GLY A 261 13.61 -27.26 13.92
N ASP A 262 14.81 -27.85 13.80
CA ASP A 262 15.29 -28.53 12.58
C ASP A 262 14.39 -29.71 12.18
N THR A 263 13.94 -30.50 13.18
CA THR A 263 13.02 -31.62 12.93
C THR A 263 11.66 -31.13 12.43
N VAL A 264 11.13 -30.07 13.02
CA VAL A 264 9.86 -29.45 12.59
C VAL A 264 10.01 -28.90 11.18
N ASN A 265 11.03 -28.09 10.93
CA ASN A 265 11.24 -27.44 9.61
C ASN A 265 11.37 -28.45 8.46
N LYS A 266 12.00 -29.61 8.70
CA LYS A 266 12.10 -30.71 7.73
C LYS A 266 10.79 -31.42 7.43
N ASN A 267 9.79 -31.26 8.28
CA ASN A 267 8.47 -31.91 8.17
C ASN A 267 7.32 -30.90 8.00
N LEU A 268 7.60 -29.61 7.84
CA LEU A 268 6.59 -28.56 7.62
C LEU A 268 5.74 -28.88 6.39
N LYS A 269 4.42 -28.60 6.50
CA LYS A 269 3.45 -28.65 5.39
C LYS A 269 2.94 -27.24 5.09
N ASP A 270 2.44 -27.03 3.87
CA ASP A 270 2.00 -25.71 3.40
C ASP A 270 0.84 -25.12 4.20
N ASN A 271 0.00 -25.99 4.78
CA ASN A 271 -1.20 -25.58 5.54
C ASN A 271 -0.95 -25.49 7.05
N MET A 272 0.28 -25.30 7.49
CA MET A 272 0.58 -25.20 8.93
C MET A 272 1.51 -24.05 9.27
N VAL A 273 1.28 -23.50 10.45
CA VAL A 273 2.15 -22.51 11.08
C VAL A 273 2.66 -23.08 12.39
N VAL A 274 3.98 -22.98 12.61
CA VAL A 274 4.59 -23.44 13.84
C VAL A 274 5.41 -22.33 14.47
N GLY A 275 5.23 -22.11 15.77
CA GLY A 275 5.96 -21.10 16.51
C GLY A 275 6.46 -21.54 17.86
N ARG A 276 7.57 -20.95 18.29
CA ARG A 276 8.06 -21.07 19.64
C ARG A 276 7.26 -20.16 20.56
N TYR A 277 6.45 -20.76 21.43
CA TYR A 277 5.52 -20.03 22.30
C TYR A 277 6.14 -19.61 23.61
N GLY A 278 7.01 -20.42 24.18
CA GLY A 278 7.74 -20.19 25.42
C GLY A 278 9.19 -20.67 25.35
N GLY A 279 9.82 -20.84 26.49
CA GLY A 279 11.20 -21.35 26.55
C GLY A 279 11.37 -22.72 25.89
N GLU A 280 10.49 -23.65 26.25
CA GLU A 280 10.47 -25.07 25.82
C GLU A 280 9.12 -25.45 25.22
N GLU A 281 8.22 -24.45 25.00
CA GLU A 281 6.87 -24.61 24.52
C GLU A 281 6.74 -24.18 23.06
N PHE A 282 5.98 -24.94 22.27
CA PHE A 282 5.73 -24.68 20.86
C PHE A 282 4.26 -24.82 20.54
N ILE A 283 3.78 -24.06 19.58
CA ILE A 283 2.42 -24.20 19.04
C ILE A 283 2.46 -24.57 17.57
N PHE A 284 1.53 -25.42 17.17
CA PHE A 284 1.29 -25.84 15.80
C PHE A 284 -0.15 -25.49 15.46
N VAL A 285 -0.37 -24.84 14.33
CA VAL A 285 -1.69 -24.51 13.84
C VAL A 285 -1.83 -25.09 12.45
N PHE A 286 -2.89 -25.86 12.23
CA PHE A 286 -3.19 -26.51 10.97
C PHE A 286 -4.45 -25.84 10.40
N ASP A 287 -4.32 -25.23 9.22
CA ASP A 287 -5.37 -24.52 8.52
C ASP A 287 -6.11 -25.46 7.58
N GLY A 288 -7.28 -25.96 8.01
CA GLY A 288 -8.01 -27.00 7.30
C GLY A 288 -7.37 -28.39 7.38
N GLY A 289 -8.04 -29.38 6.81
CA GLY A 289 -7.58 -30.77 6.77
C GLY A 289 -8.22 -31.67 7.83
N ASP A 290 -7.93 -32.97 7.75
CA ASP A 290 -8.50 -33.98 8.65
C ASP A 290 -7.81 -33.95 10.02
N TYR A 291 -8.60 -33.93 11.09
CA TYR A 291 -8.08 -33.90 12.45
C TYR A 291 -7.26 -35.12 12.82
N HIS A 292 -7.65 -36.32 12.32
CA HIS A 292 -6.90 -37.57 12.57
C HIS A 292 -5.53 -37.51 11.87
N ASP A 293 -5.43 -36.90 10.70
CA ASP A 293 -4.15 -36.70 10.02
C ASP A 293 -3.23 -35.74 10.79
N HIS A 294 -3.80 -34.74 11.47
CA HIS A 294 -3.04 -33.83 12.32
C HIS A 294 -2.53 -34.54 13.59
N ILE A 295 -3.34 -35.38 14.23
CA ILE A 295 -2.92 -36.21 15.37
C ILE A 295 -1.79 -37.14 14.95
N LYS A 296 -1.96 -37.82 13.83
CA LYS A 296 -0.96 -38.73 13.26
C LYS A 296 0.35 -38.00 12.95
N TYR A 297 0.27 -36.80 12.35
CA TYR A 297 1.45 -35.97 12.10
C TYR A 297 2.19 -35.62 13.40
N MET A 298 1.49 -35.20 14.43
CA MET A 298 2.09 -34.88 15.73
C MET A 298 2.75 -36.11 16.38
N ASP A 299 2.13 -37.29 16.25
CA ASP A 299 2.71 -38.52 16.80
C ASP A 299 3.94 -39.01 16.00
N GLU A 300 3.90 -38.92 14.66
CA GLU A 300 5.07 -39.18 13.81
C GLU A 300 6.24 -38.22 14.12
N LEU A 301 5.94 -36.93 14.33
CA LEU A 301 6.93 -35.93 14.72
C LEU A 301 7.56 -36.25 16.08
N ARG A 302 6.73 -36.68 17.06
CA ARG A 302 7.16 -37.12 18.39
C ARG A 302 8.12 -38.30 18.29
N GLU A 303 7.77 -39.32 17.50
CA GLU A 303 8.65 -40.45 17.29
C GLU A 303 9.98 -40.11 16.62
N LYS A 304 9.92 -39.23 15.57
CA LYS A 304 11.14 -38.75 14.89
C LYS A 304 12.06 -38.02 15.86
N PHE A 305 11.50 -37.11 16.66
CA PHE A 305 12.26 -36.34 17.64
C PHE A 305 12.85 -37.24 18.74
N GLY A 306 12.08 -38.18 19.27
CA GLY A 306 12.54 -39.12 20.28
C GLY A 306 13.69 -40.07 19.84
N LYS A 307 13.89 -40.23 18.52
CA LYS A 307 15.00 -41.05 17.95
C LYS A 307 16.31 -40.27 17.81
N ILE A 308 16.32 -38.96 18.08
CA ILE A 308 17.52 -38.12 17.95
C ILE A 308 18.52 -38.49 19.03
N LYS A 309 19.76 -38.70 18.62
CA LYS A 309 20.89 -38.95 19.54
C LYS A 309 21.61 -37.63 19.85
N TYR A 310 21.91 -37.46 21.11
CA TYR A 310 22.68 -36.32 21.62
C TYR A 310 24.03 -36.76 22.16
N LYS A 311 25.08 -35.96 21.92
CA LYS A 311 26.45 -36.32 22.40
C LYS A 311 26.61 -36.23 23.90
N PHE A 312 25.75 -35.52 24.60
CA PHE A 312 25.85 -35.24 26.04
C PHE A 312 24.98 -36.18 26.89
N THR A 313 24.09 -36.98 26.29
CA THR A 313 23.23 -37.93 27.02
C THR A 313 22.82 -39.11 26.15
N ASP A 314 22.71 -40.29 26.74
CA ASP A 314 22.13 -41.47 26.11
C ASP A 314 20.60 -41.53 26.26
N ARG A 315 20.01 -40.67 27.08
CA ARG A 315 18.56 -40.61 27.27
C ARG A 315 17.91 -39.98 26.06
N SER A 316 16.78 -40.55 25.61
CA SER A 316 15.95 -39.93 24.60
C SER A 316 15.31 -38.68 25.17
N VAL A 317 15.33 -37.57 24.39
CA VAL A 317 14.60 -36.37 24.69
C VAL A 317 13.27 -36.46 23.94
N THR A 318 12.17 -36.26 24.65
CA THR A 318 10.82 -36.41 24.11
C THR A 318 10.00 -35.14 24.34
N PHE A 319 8.79 -35.11 23.81
CA PHE A 319 7.84 -34.05 24.13
C PHE A 319 6.43 -34.61 24.42
N SER A 320 5.69 -33.86 25.20
CA SER A 320 4.27 -34.05 25.43
C SER A 320 3.46 -33.06 24.59
N CYS A 321 2.38 -33.53 23.98
CA CYS A 321 1.55 -32.71 23.10
C CYS A 321 0.07 -32.83 23.49
N GLY A 322 -0.63 -31.69 23.44
CA GLY A 322 -2.08 -31.63 23.44
C GLY A 322 -2.55 -31.02 22.13
N ILE A 323 -3.51 -31.63 21.48
CA ILE A 323 -4.09 -31.13 20.22
C ILE A 323 -5.61 -31.03 20.32
N VAL A 324 -6.16 -29.97 19.76
CA VAL A 324 -7.59 -29.69 19.71
C VAL A 324 -8.00 -29.32 18.31
N SER A 325 -9.25 -29.65 17.92
CA SER A 325 -9.84 -29.19 16.66
C SER A 325 -11.04 -28.28 16.94
N ALA A 326 -11.07 -27.13 16.26
CA ALA A 326 -12.19 -26.21 16.20
C ALA A 326 -12.92 -26.38 14.86
N THR A 327 -14.23 -26.58 14.92
CA THR A 327 -15.14 -26.70 13.76
C THR A 327 -16.10 -25.50 13.68
N TYR A 328 -15.83 -24.45 14.44
CA TYR A 328 -16.55 -23.18 14.46
C TYR A 328 -15.61 -22.06 14.87
N PRO A 329 -15.94 -20.77 14.57
CA PRO A 329 -15.11 -19.62 14.93
C PRO A 329 -14.79 -19.60 16.43
N THR A 330 -13.51 -19.61 16.74
CA THR A 330 -12.99 -19.78 18.11
C THR A 330 -11.82 -18.82 18.32
N SER A 331 -11.65 -18.30 19.56
CA SER A 331 -10.47 -17.52 19.93
C SER A 331 -9.25 -18.43 20.14
N PHE A 332 -8.04 -17.89 19.88
CA PHE A 332 -6.81 -18.58 20.24
C PHE A 332 -6.77 -18.95 21.73
N ALA A 333 -7.22 -18.04 22.61
CA ALA A 333 -7.19 -18.27 24.04
C ALA A 333 -8.04 -19.47 24.47
N ASP A 334 -9.22 -19.64 23.84
CA ASP A 334 -10.10 -20.79 24.15
C ASP A 334 -9.50 -22.08 23.60
N ALA A 335 -9.04 -22.10 22.34
CA ALA A 335 -8.41 -23.28 21.75
C ALA A 335 -7.12 -23.68 22.50
N PHE A 336 -6.31 -22.70 22.88
CA PHE A 336 -5.07 -22.91 23.63
C PHE A 336 -5.34 -23.56 24.98
N LYS A 337 -6.38 -23.15 25.70
CA LYS A 337 -6.77 -23.73 27.00
C LYS A 337 -7.05 -25.23 26.89
N TYR A 338 -7.75 -25.68 25.84
CA TYR A 338 -8.03 -27.10 25.64
C TYR A 338 -6.78 -27.88 25.20
N ALA A 339 -5.95 -27.30 24.33
CA ALA A 339 -4.71 -27.92 23.92
C ALA A 339 -3.70 -28.04 25.10
N ASP A 340 -3.60 -27.00 25.96
CA ASP A 340 -2.77 -27.01 27.16
C ASP A 340 -3.25 -28.05 28.19
N ALA A 341 -4.56 -28.21 28.36
CA ALA A 341 -5.13 -29.32 29.18
C ALA A 341 -4.70 -30.70 28.60
N GLY A 342 -4.59 -30.82 27.29
CA GLY A 342 -4.05 -32.00 26.61
C GLY A 342 -2.58 -32.24 26.89
N VAL A 343 -1.74 -31.18 26.94
CA VAL A 343 -0.33 -31.29 27.37
C VAL A 343 -0.23 -31.79 28.82
N TYR A 344 -1.06 -31.20 29.71
CA TYR A 344 -1.08 -31.64 31.10
C TYR A 344 -1.46 -33.13 31.20
N ALA A 345 -2.53 -33.57 30.52
CA ALA A 345 -2.92 -34.98 30.49
C ALA A 345 -1.82 -35.90 29.90
N SER A 346 -1.10 -35.44 28.90
CA SER A 346 0.05 -36.15 28.31
C SER A 346 1.20 -36.31 29.33
N LYS A 347 1.50 -35.24 30.09
CA LYS A 347 2.53 -35.25 31.14
C LYS A 347 2.14 -36.19 32.33
N ASP A 348 0.91 -36.12 32.76
CA ASP A 348 0.38 -36.96 33.85
C ASP A 348 0.28 -38.42 33.45
N GLY A 349 -0.09 -38.71 32.21
CA GLY A 349 -0.14 -40.05 31.66
C GLY A 349 1.21 -40.72 31.40
N GLY A 350 2.36 -40.12 31.78
CA GLY A 350 3.70 -40.68 31.64
C GLY A 350 4.56 -40.06 30.55
N ARG A 351 4.14 -38.88 30.01
CA ARG A 351 4.88 -38.12 28.99
C ARG A 351 5.00 -38.83 27.63
N ASN A 352 5.80 -38.23 26.73
CA ASN A 352 6.09 -38.76 25.39
C ASN A 352 4.85 -39.29 24.66
N ARG A 353 3.82 -38.45 24.55
CA ARG A 353 2.55 -38.79 23.90
C ARG A 353 1.81 -37.57 23.37
N VAL A 354 0.83 -37.84 22.52
CA VAL A 354 -0.14 -36.87 22.00
C VAL A 354 -1.50 -37.16 22.64
N THR A 355 -2.10 -36.16 23.28
CA THR A 355 -3.48 -36.26 23.81
C THR A 355 -4.37 -35.34 22.98
N ALA A 356 -5.43 -35.93 22.41
CA ALA A 356 -6.34 -35.23 21.51
C ALA A 356 -7.68 -34.94 22.21
N TYR A 357 -8.19 -33.72 22.00
CA TYR A 357 -9.50 -33.28 22.44
C TYR A 357 -10.29 -32.68 21.27
N LEU A 358 -11.63 -32.79 21.34
CA LEU A 358 -12.53 -32.01 20.48
C LEU A 358 -13.05 -30.82 21.30
N MET A 359 -13.12 -29.65 20.67
CA MET A 359 -13.77 -28.50 21.32
C MET A 359 -15.28 -28.78 21.42
N PRO A 360 -15.87 -28.61 22.62
CA PRO A 360 -17.32 -28.71 22.75
C PRO A 360 -17.99 -27.56 21.97
N PRO A 361 -19.14 -27.81 21.31
CA PRO A 361 -19.91 -26.74 20.67
C PRO A 361 -20.24 -25.62 21.68
N ILE A 362 -20.24 -24.36 21.24
CA ILE A 362 -20.54 -23.22 22.11
C ILE A 362 -21.96 -23.37 22.69
N GLN A 363 -22.05 -23.75 23.96
CA GLN A 363 -23.27 -23.56 24.75
C GLN A 363 -23.20 -22.13 25.31
N LYS A 364 -24.15 -21.27 24.93
CA LYS A 364 -24.24 -19.86 25.32
C LYS A 364 -24.20 -19.57 26.82
N ASP A 365 -24.27 -20.61 27.70
CA ASP A 365 -24.35 -20.52 29.16
C ASP A 365 -23.44 -21.50 29.94
N SER A 366 -22.45 -22.14 29.33
CA SER A 366 -21.59 -23.08 30.07
C SER A 366 -20.45 -22.37 30.79
N LYS A 367 -20.44 -22.48 32.12
CA LYS A 367 -19.25 -22.19 32.94
C LYS A 367 -18.07 -22.99 32.37
N ILE A 368 -16.99 -22.31 32.05
CA ILE A 368 -15.74 -22.89 31.55
C ILE A 368 -15.31 -24.05 32.48
N PRO A 369 -15.10 -25.29 31.97
CA PRO A 369 -14.67 -26.40 32.82
C PRO A 369 -13.33 -26.08 33.48
N LYS A 370 -13.21 -26.40 34.77
CA LYS A 370 -11.90 -26.35 35.43
C LYS A 370 -11.01 -27.44 34.82
N THR A 371 -9.71 -27.26 34.85
CA THR A 371 -8.68 -28.11 34.24
C THR A 371 -8.80 -29.63 34.56
N GLY A 372 -9.57 -30.01 35.60
CA GLY A 372 -9.85 -31.41 35.97
C GLY A 372 -11.10 -32.03 35.35
N ASP A 373 -11.94 -31.25 34.63
CA ASP A 373 -13.20 -31.74 34.10
C ASP A 373 -13.16 -32.19 32.62
N ILE A 374 -11.97 -32.00 31.99
CA ILE A 374 -11.78 -32.33 30.57
C ILE A 374 -11.35 -33.80 30.46
N ARG A 375 -12.20 -34.67 29.92
CA ARG A 375 -11.89 -36.09 29.70
C ARG A 375 -11.31 -36.28 28.30
N PRO A 376 -10.22 -37.10 28.13
CA PRO A 376 -9.72 -37.46 26.83
C PRO A 376 -10.79 -38.31 26.08
N ASN A 377 -10.92 -38.09 24.76
CA ASN A 377 -11.76 -38.94 23.93
C ASN A 377 -11.14 -40.36 23.87
N SER A 378 -11.77 -41.31 24.58
CA SER A 378 -11.49 -42.71 24.42
C SER A 378 -12.25 -43.22 23.18
N LYS A 379 -11.57 -43.25 22.01
CA LYS A 379 -11.65 -44.35 21.05
C LYS A 379 -10.68 -44.04 19.90
#